data_37337d8e1b3e39bbbe1d18731096deff
#
_entry.id   37337d8e1b3e39bbbe1d18731096deff
#
_cell.length_a   1.000
_cell.length_b   1.000
_cell.length_c   1.000
_cell.angle_alpha   90.00
_cell.angle_beta   90.00
_cell.angle_gamma   90.00
#
_symmetry.space_group_name_H-M   'P 1'
#
loop_
_entity.id
_entity.type
_entity.pdbx_description
1 polymer ?
#
loop_
_entity_poly.entity_id
_entity_poly.type
_entity_poly.pdbx_seq_one_letter_code
_entity_poly.pdbx_strand_id
1 'polypeptide(L)'
;MRRLALPDEILMKVEKPARYIGGEYNSVMKDKDKVDVRFCMCFPDVYEIGMSHLGIQILYDMFNRREDTWCERVYSPWPDLDAEMREHDIPLFALESQDPIKDFDFLGITLQYEMCYTNILQVLDLAGIPLRTRDRKKGDTLVIGGGPCSYNPEPIADFFDIFYMGEGEVSYDALLELYKVYKHSDMTREEFLIKVSNIPGLYVPELYEVTYKEDGTIASFAPRFEDVPATITKTVVMDHSKVTYPEKPVVSFMKLTQDRVVLEIMRGCIRGCRFCQAGMIYRPTRPKDVNLLKGYAEKMLASTGHEEITFSSLSSSDYEELPELTDCLIEKMDNEHVNISLPSLRIDAFSLDVMSKIQDVKKSSLTFAPEAGTQRLRNVINKGLTKENIMDGALKAFKGGWDKVKLYFMMGLPTETYDDIAGIADLSEEITELFFANIPREERNGRVMVTASASYFVPKPFTPFQWAPMIRPEEFVKRAYFVKDRFRAEKNHKSLKFQYHEADITILEGLLARGDRKLCDVIYDVYKAGQIFDAWTEFFKKENWDNAMAKHGLDIDFYTYRDRSVDEILPWDFIDTGVTKEFLKREWQNAMEENVTPNCRMRCSGCGAAQFKTGVCMAER
;
A
#
# COMPACT_ATOMS: atom_id res chain seq x y z
N MET A 1 -13.18 -30.48 -19.92
CA MET A 1 -11.91 -30.10 -19.28
C MET A 1 -11.60 -28.68 -19.70
N ARG A 2 -11.30 -27.78 -18.80
CA ARG A 2 -10.85 -26.41 -19.12
C ARG A 2 -9.52 -26.52 -19.88
N ARG A 3 -9.40 -25.81 -21.00
CA ARG A 3 -8.14 -25.75 -21.74
C ARG A 3 -7.25 -24.71 -21.06
N LEU A 4 -6.03 -25.09 -20.72
CA LEU A 4 -5.03 -24.15 -20.22
C LEU A 4 -4.36 -23.40 -21.38
N ALA A 5 -3.97 -22.15 -21.14
CA ALA A 5 -3.22 -21.35 -22.11
C ALA A 5 -1.80 -21.88 -22.27
N LEU A 6 -1.20 -22.36 -21.19
CA LEU A 6 0.14 -22.96 -21.19
C LEU A 6 0.09 -24.45 -21.49
N PRO A 7 0.91 -24.95 -22.43
CA PRO A 7 1.10 -26.38 -22.62
C PRO A 7 1.84 -27.02 -21.42
N ASP A 8 1.61 -28.32 -21.21
CA ASP A 8 2.21 -29.06 -20.10
C ASP A 8 3.75 -28.97 -20.06
N GLU A 9 4.38 -28.91 -21.24
CA GLU A 9 5.84 -28.80 -21.38
C GLU A 9 6.39 -27.52 -20.73
N ILE A 10 5.68 -26.40 -20.84
CA ILE A 10 6.04 -25.13 -20.19
C ILE A 10 5.70 -25.17 -18.71
N LEU A 11 4.52 -25.69 -18.34
CA LEU A 11 4.13 -25.82 -16.93
C LEU A 11 5.12 -26.67 -16.11
N MET A 12 5.78 -27.65 -16.74
CA MET A 12 6.79 -28.48 -16.08
C MET A 12 8.17 -27.80 -15.95
N LYS A 13 8.42 -26.71 -16.67
CA LYS A 13 9.66 -25.94 -16.59
C LYS A 13 9.62 -24.83 -15.54
N VAL A 14 8.45 -24.25 -15.28
CA VAL A 14 8.30 -23.11 -14.37
C VAL A 14 8.33 -23.53 -12.91
N GLU A 15 8.88 -22.68 -12.06
CA GLU A 15 9.10 -22.94 -10.63
C GLU A 15 7.81 -23.29 -9.87
N LYS A 16 6.72 -22.59 -10.14
CA LYS A 16 5.45 -22.76 -9.44
C LYS A 16 4.26 -22.73 -10.41
N PRO A 17 3.98 -23.82 -11.12
CA PRO A 17 2.91 -23.86 -12.13
C PRO A 17 1.52 -23.51 -11.58
N ALA A 18 1.27 -23.73 -10.28
CA ALA A 18 0.02 -23.37 -9.63
C ALA A 18 -0.30 -21.86 -9.68
N ARG A 19 0.69 -20.99 -9.93
CA ARG A 19 0.49 -19.55 -10.15
C ARG A 19 -0.35 -19.25 -11.40
N TYR A 20 -0.37 -20.18 -12.38
CA TYR A 20 -0.80 -19.89 -13.74
C TYR A 20 -1.98 -20.75 -14.23
N ILE A 21 -2.38 -21.75 -13.47
CA ILE A 21 -3.42 -22.69 -13.90
C ILE A 21 -4.84 -22.22 -13.61
N GLY A 22 -5.07 -21.31 -12.67
CA GLY A 22 -6.39 -20.86 -12.24
C GLY A 22 -7.34 -22.01 -11.83
N GLY A 23 -8.65 -21.75 -11.79
CA GLY A 23 -9.65 -22.74 -11.41
C GLY A 23 -9.74 -22.98 -9.91
N GLU A 24 -9.27 -22.02 -9.13
CA GLU A 24 -9.27 -22.03 -7.69
C GLU A 24 -10.71 -22.11 -7.12
N TYR A 25 -10.84 -22.64 -5.92
CA TYR A 25 -12.12 -22.71 -5.24
C TYR A 25 -12.69 -21.30 -5.01
N ASN A 26 -13.98 -21.12 -5.22
CA ASN A 26 -14.71 -19.85 -5.20
C ASN A 26 -14.34 -18.87 -6.36
N SER A 27 -13.50 -19.24 -7.33
CA SER A 27 -13.34 -18.41 -8.52
C SER A 27 -14.64 -18.34 -9.33
N VAL A 28 -14.95 -17.15 -9.87
CA VAL A 28 -16.21 -16.90 -10.57
C VAL A 28 -16.03 -17.17 -12.07
N MET A 29 -16.81 -18.09 -12.59
CA MET A 29 -16.85 -18.43 -14.01
C MET A 29 -18.16 -17.92 -14.62
N LYS A 30 -18.05 -17.10 -15.69
CA LYS A 30 -19.18 -16.64 -16.50
C LYS A 30 -19.01 -17.03 -17.96
N ASP A 31 -20.08 -16.92 -18.71
CA ASP A 31 -20.07 -17.08 -20.16
C ASP A 31 -19.72 -15.72 -20.79
N LYS A 32 -18.58 -15.64 -21.47
CA LYS A 32 -18.09 -14.39 -22.06
C LYS A 32 -19.03 -13.79 -23.10
N ASP A 33 -19.86 -14.64 -23.74
CA ASP A 33 -20.82 -14.20 -24.76
C ASP A 33 -22.11 -13.61 -24.13
N LYS A 34 -22.25 -13.67 -22.79
CA LYS A 34 -23.39 -13.17 -22.03
C LYS A 34 -23.08 -11.94 -21.16
N VAL A 35 -21.88 -11.43 -21.22
CA VAL A 35 -21.47 -10.23 -20.49
C VAL A 35 -21.13 -9.11 -21.47
N ASP A 36 -21.47 -7.89 -21.12
CA ASP A 36 -21.14 -6.72 -21.93
C ASP A 36 -19.71 -6.24 -21.71
N VAL A 37 -19.18 -6.46 -20.49
CA VAL A 37 -17.86 -5.98 -20.07
C VAL A 37 -17.03 -7.11 -19.51
N ARG A 38 -15.81 -7.25 -20.03
CA ARG A 38 -14.75 -8.10 -19.47
C ARG A 38 -13.71 -7.22 -18.79
N PHE A 39 -13.53 -7.42 -17.50
CA PHE A 39 -12.58 -6.67 -16.69
C PHE A 39 -11.49 -7.61 -16.14
N CYS A 40 -10.23 -7.30 -16.33
CA CYS A 40 -9.13 -8.06 -15.75
C CYS A 40 -8.47 -7.27 -14.63
N MET A 41 -8.50 -7.78 -13.38
CA MET A 41 -7.79 -7.20 -12.24
C MET A 41 -6.36 -7.73 -12.18
N CYS A 42 -5.40 -6.82 -12.21
CA CYS A 42 -3.98 -7.12 -12.15
C CYS A 42 -3.35 -6.64 -10.84
N PHE A 43 -2.59 -7.52 -10.20
CA PHE A 43 -1.58 -7.13 -9.24
C PHE A 43 -0.20 -7.24 -9.90
N PRO A 44 0.59 -6.15 -10.00
CA PRO A 44 1.84 -6.15 -10.76
C PRO A 44 3.02 -6.73 -9.96
N ASP A 45 2.81 -7.87 -9.34
CA ASP A 45 3.80 -8.71 -8.67
C ASP A 45 3.33 -10.17 -8.75
N VAL A 46 4.05 -11.09 -8.11
CA VAL A 46 3.74 -12.52 -8.16
C VAL A 46 2.40 -12.87 -7.52
N TYR A 47 1.84 -13.99 -7.96
CA TYR A 47 0.55 -14.53 -7.52
C TYR A 47 0.40 -14.57 -6.00
N GLU A 48 1.40 -15.03 -5.24
CA GLU A 48 1.32 -15.20 -3.78
C GLU A 48 1.14 -13.87 -3.03
N ILE A 49 1.68 -12.78 -3.58
CA ILE A 49 1.51 -11.43 -3.03
C ILE A 49 0.15 -10.89 -3.45
N GLY A 50 -0.17 -10.98 -4.74
CA GLY A 50 -1.40 -10.42 -5.29
C GLY A 50 -2.66 -11.08 -4.76
N MET A 51 -2.68 -12.41 -4.60
CA MET A 51 -3.79 -13.14 -3.99
C MET A 51 -4.03 -12.80 -2.52
N SER A 52 -2.98 -12.35 -1.83
CA SER A 52 -3.08 -11.88 -0.44
C SER A 52 -3.67 -10.47 -0.31
N HIS A 53 -3.92 -9.76 -1.42
CA HIS A 53 -4.33 -8.36 -1.42
C HIS A 53 -5.84 -8.21 -1.34
N LEU A 54 -6.35 -7.70 -0.19
CA LEU A 54 -7.77 -7.53 0.07
C LEU A 54 -8.49 -6.64 -0.95
N GLY A 55 -7.85 -5.56 -1.42
CA GLY A 55 -8.47 -4.64 -2.37
C GLY A 55 -8.87 -5.31 -3.69
N ILE A 56 -8.06 -6.24 -4.21
CA ILE A 56 -8.41 -7.04 -5.38
C ILE A 56 -9.61 -7.94 -5.07
N GLN A 57 -9.63 -8.58 -3.91
CA GLN A 57 -10.74 -9.46 -3.53
C GLN A 57 -12.07 -8.70 -3.45
N ILE A 58 -12.06 -7.47 -2.89
CA ILE A 58 -13.24 -6.60 -2.82
C ILE A 58 -13.72 -6.23 -4.23
N LEU A 59 -12.83 -5.73 -5.09
CA LEU A 59 -13.20 -5.31 -6.45
C LEU A 59 -13.62 -6.50 -7.33
N TYR A 60 -12.93 -7.63 -7.21
CA TYR A 60 -13.28 -8.87 -7.91
C TYR A 60 -14.70 -9.33 -7.54
N ASP A 61 -15.04 -9.34 -6.25
CA ASP A 61 -16.38 -9.68 -5.77
C ASP A 61 -17.41 -8.66 -6.27
N MET A 62 -17.12 -7.35 -6.14
CA MET A 62 -17.99 -6.26 -6.57
C MET A 62 -18.35 -6.35 -8.06
N PHE A 63 -17.37 -6.49 -8.93
CA PHE A 63 -17.61 -6.62 -10.37
C PHE A 63 -18.35 -7.90 -10.72
N ASN A 64 -18.04 -9.00 -10.06
CA ASN A 64 -18.67 -10.29 -10.35
C ASN A 64 -20.09 -10.43 -9.83
N ARG A 65 -20.56 -9.54 -8.93
CA ARG A 65 -21.98 -9.44 -8.55
C ARG A 65 -22.85 -8.83 -9.65
N ARG A 66 -22.26 -8.09 -10.60
CA ARG A 66 -22.97 -7.58 -11.77
C ARG A 66 -23.21 -8.71 -12.76
N GLU A 67 -24.41 -8.77 -13.34
CA GLU A 67 -24.74 -9.79 -14.37
C GLU A 67 -24.05 -9.50 -15.71
N ASP A 68 -23.87 -8.21 -16.04
CA ASP A 68 -23.32 -7.70 -17.28
C ASP A 68 -21.79 -7.61 -17.33
N THR A 69 -21.11 -7.93 -16.24
CA THR A 69 -19.65 -7.79 -16.12
C THR A 69 -19.03 -9.10 -15.62
N TRP A 70 -17.92 -9.50 -16.23
CA TRP A 70 -17.09 -10.59 -15.73
C TRP A 70 -15.70 -10.07 -15.38
N CYS A 71 -15.33 -10.19 -14.11
CA CYS A 71 -14.01 -9.84 -13.61
C CYS A 71 -13.16 -11.09 -13.45
N GLU A 72 -11.98 -11.06 -14.01
CA GLU A 72 -10.96 -12.10 -13.97
C GLU A 72 -9.66 -11.56 -13.38
N ARG A 73 -8.68 -12.42 -13.07
CA ARG A 73 -7.44 -12.02 -12.38
C ARG A 73 -6.22 -12.34 -13.22
N VAL A 74 -5.18 -11.49 -13.06
CA VAL A 74 -3.85 -11.70 -13.62
C VAL A 74 -2.77 -11.17 -12.69
N TYR A 75 -1.58 -11.74 -12.74
CA TYR A 75 -0.41 -11.35 -11.96
C TYR A 75 0.81 -11.26 -12.88
N SER A 76 1.86 -10.52 -12.46
CA SER A 76 3.12 -10.49 -13.21
C SER A 76 3.72 -11.89 -13.24
N PRO A 77 4.03 -12.42 -14.43
CA PRO A 77 4.73 -13.69 -14.56
C PRO A 77 6.13 -13.59 -13.97
N TRP A 78 6.55 -14.63 -13.24
CA TRP A 78 7.92 -14.73 -12.79
C TRP A 78 8.89 -14.81 -14.00
N PRO A 79 10.17 -14.44 -13.86
CA PRO A 79 11.09 -14.39 -15.01
C PRO A 79 11.23 -15.70 -15.80
N ASP A 80 11.02 -16.84 -15.18
CA ASP A 80 11.02 -18.14 -15.88
C ASP A 80 9.88 -18.28 -16.87
N LEU A 81 8.64 -17.91 -16.46
CA LEU A 81 7.51 -17.92 -17.37
C LEU A 81 7.57 -16.77 -18.38
N ASP A 82 8.07 -15.58 -18.00
CA ASP A 82 8.28 -14.47 -18.95
C ASP A 82 9.14 -14.92 -20.13
N ALA A 83 10.24 -15.62 -19.87
CA ALA A 83 11.13 -16.13 -20.89
C ALA A 83 10.44 -17.15 -21.83
N GLU A 84 9.72 -18.12 -21.26
CA GLU A 84 8.98 -19.13 -22.06
C GLU A 84 7.86 -18.49 -22.88
N MET A 85 7.13 -17.49 -22.33
CA MET A 85 6.09 -16.78 -23.07
C MET A 85 6.64 -16.04 -24.28
N ARG A 86 7.81 -15.38 -24.14
CA ARG A 86 8.48 -14.67 -25.23
C ARG A 86 9.04 -15.61 -26.27
N GLU A 87 9.63 -16.75 -25.85
CA GLU A 87 10.19 -17.75 -26.74
C GLU A 87 9.12 -18.42 -27.62
N HIS A 88 7.90 -18.61 -27.06
CA HIS A 88 6.82 -19.34 -27.72
C HIS A 88 5.68 -18.45 -28.22
N ASP A 89 5.84 -17.11 -28.20
CA ASP A 89 4.81 -16.13 -28.61
C ASP A 89 3.46 -16.35 -27.89
N ILE A 90 3.48 -16.74 -26.61
CA ILE A 90 2.28 -16.91 -25.79
C ILE A 90 1.90 -15.58 -25.15
N PRO A 91 0.73 -14.99 -25.43
CA PRO A 91 0.31 -13.76 -24.80
C PRO A 91 -0.08 -13.99 -23.32
N LEU A 92 0.06 -12.96 -22.49
CA LEU A 92 -0.41 -12.98 -21.11
C LEU A 92 -1.93 -13.18 -21.07
N PHE A 93 -2.40 -14.01 -20.16
CA PHE A 93 -3.77 -14.50 -20.08
C PHE A 93 -4.35 -14.37 -18.68
N ALA A 94 -5.67 -14.28 -18.58
CA ALA A 94 -6.40 -14.26 -17.32
C ALA A 94 -6.50 -15.66 -16.69
N LEU A 95 -6.57 -15.72 -15.37
CA LEU A 95 -6.60 -17.01 -14.66
C LEU A 95 -7.90 -17.77 -14.83
N GLU A 96 -9.06 -17.10 -14.88
CA GLU A 96 -10.36 -17.73 -14.93
C GLU A 96 -10.64 -18.35 -16.29
N SER A 97 -10.62 -17.55 -17.35
CA SER A 97 -10.91 -18.04 -18.72
C SER A 97 -9.72 -18.68 -19.43
N GLN A 98 -8.51 -18.24 -19.09
CA GLN A 98 -7.27 -18.49 -19.84
C GLN A 98 -7.26 -17.78 -21.21
N ASP A 99 -8.10 -16.78 -21.39
CA ASP A 99 -8.11 -15.94 -22.59
C ASP A 99 -7.01 -14.86 -22.51
N PRO A 100 -6.44 -14.41 -23.65
CA PRO A 100 -5.46 -13.33 -23.69
C PRO A 100 -6.01 -12.02 -23.11
N ILE A 101 -5.20 -11.29 -22.35
CA ILE A 101 -5.61 -10.03 -21.70
C ILE A 101 -6.01 -8.96 -22.73
N LYS A 102 -5.39 -8.93 -23.90
CA LYS A 102 -5.76 -7.98 -24.99
C LYS A 102 -7.21 -8.12 -25.49
N ASP A 103 -7.88 -9.21 -25.16
CA ASP A 103 -9.28 -9.46 -25.56
C ASP A 103 -10.28 -8.94 -24.51
N PHE A 104 -9.78 -8.27 -23.45
CA PHE A 104 -10.58 -7.66 -22.40
C PHE A 104 -10.87 -6.19 -22.69
N ASP A 105 -11.98 -5.69 -22.17
CA ASP A 105 -12.35 -4.27 -22.27
C ASP A 105 -11.48 -3.40 -21.34
N PHE A 106 -11.16 -3.92 -20.15
CA PHE A 106 -10.36 -3.22 -19.14
C PHE A 106 -9.28 -4.12 -18.54
N LEU A 107 -8.11 -3.51 -18.30
CA LEU A 107 -7.06 -4.02 -17.42
C LEU A 107 -6.91 -3.06 -16.23
N GLY A 108 -7.39 -3.45 -15.07
CA GLY A 108 -7.28 -2.67 -13.83
C GLY A 108 -6.06 -3.08 -13.03
N ILE A 109 -5.07 -2.19 -12.90
CA ILE A 109 -3.80 -2.46 -12.22
C ILE A 109 -3.80 -1.82 -10.85
N THR A 110 -3.55 -2.61 -9.80
CA THR A 110 -3.43 -2.06 -8.44
C THR A 110 -2.02 -1.50 -8.19
N LEU A 111 -1.94 -0.25 -7.80
CA LEU A 111 -0.71 0.52 -7.59
C LEU A 111 -0.42 0.62 -6.09
N GLN A 112 0.16 -0.45 -5.52
CA GLN A 112 0.40 -0.55 -4.08
C GLN A 112 1.80 -0.11 -3.67
N TYR A 113 2.78 -0.24 -4.57
CA TYR A 113 4.18 0.05 -4.33
C TYR A 113 4.88 0.50 -5.61
N GLU A 114 5.63 1.57 -5.56
CA GLU A 114 6.25 2.20 -6.73
C GLU A 114 7.28 1.28 -7.42
N MET A 115 7.91 0.39 -6.66
CA MET A 115 8.92 -0.54 -7.18
C MET A 115 8.35 -1.62 -8.12
N CYS A 116 7.02 -1.63 -8.34
CA CYS A 116 6.37 -2.51 -9.31
C CYS A 116 6.16 -1.85 -10.69
N TYR A 117 6.66 -0.63 -10.93
CA TYR A 117 6.38 0.11 -12.17
C TYR A 117 6.95 -0.58 -13.42
N THR A 118 8.11 -1.22 -13.34
CA THR A 118 8.65 -2.02 -14.46
C THR A 118 7.83 -3.28 -14.72
N ASN A 119 7.23 -3.88 -13.68
CA ASN A 119 6.33 -5.03 -13.84
C ASN A 119 5.03 -4.65 -14.56
N ILE A 120 4.57 -3.39 -14.42
CA ILE A 120 3.42 -2.89 -15.18
C ILE A 120 3.70 -2.95 -16.68
N LEU A 121 4.90 -2.50 -17.09
CA LEU A 121 5.29 -2.56 -18.49
C LEU A 121 5.46 -4.01 -18.97
N GLN A 122 5.98 -4.91 -18.13
CA GLN A 122 6.02 -6.35 -18.41
C GLN A 122 4.62 -6.92 -18.70
N VAL A 123 3.64 -6.60 -17.83
CA VAL A 123 2.25 -7.05 -18.01
C VAL A 123 1.66 -6.53 -19.34
N LEU A 124 1.84 -5.24 -19.64
CA LEU A 124 1.33 -4.65 -20.88
C LEU A 124 2.00 -5.26 -22.12
N ASP A 125 3.33 -5.42 -22.11
CA ASP A 125 4.11 -5.96 -23.22
C ASP A 125 3.75 -7.42 -23.51
N LEU A 126 3.71 -8.27 -22.47
CA LEU A 126 3.31 -9.68 -22.60
C LEU A 126 1.84 -9.84 -23.00
N ALA A 127 0.97 -8.92 -22.58
CA ALA A 127 -0.42 -8.90 -23.00
C ALA A 127 -0.60 -8.45 -24.47
N GLY A 128 0.44 -7.86 -25.09
CA GLY A 128 0.34 -7.26 -26.42
C GLY A 128 -0.46 -5.96 -26.46
N ILE A 129 -0.59 -5.27 -25.31
CA ILE A 129 -1.22 -3.95 -25.19
C ILE A 129 -0.15 -2.88 -25.45
N PRO A 130 -0.41 -1.88 -26.33
CA PRO A 130 0.56 -0.82 -26.57
C PRO A 130 0.98 -0.16 -25.23
N LEU A 131 2.30 -0.05 -25.00
CA LEU A 131 2.81 0.45 -23.72
C LEU A 131 2.35 1.87 -23.45
N ARG A 132 2.38 2.74 -24.46
CA ARG A 132 1.99 4.14 -24.31
C ARG A 132 0.53 4.36 -24.75
N THR A 133 -0.19 5.18 -24.01
CA THR A 133 -1.60 5.52 -24.25
C THR A 133 -1.80 6.15 -25.63
N ARG A 134 -0.86 6.99 -26.09
CA ARG A 134 -0.91 7.63 -27.42
C ARG A 134 -0.92 6.66 -28.60
N ASP A 135 -0.50 5.42 -28.39
CA ASP A 135 -0.46 4.37 -29.42
C ASP A 135 -1.73 3.50 -29.41
N ARG A 136 -2.61 3.68 -28.40
CA ARG A 136 -3.86 2.94 -28.23
C ARG A 136 -5.00 3.57 -29.03
N LYS A 137 -5.89 2.72 -29.53
CA LYS A 137 -7.04 3.09 -30.36
C LYS A 137 -8.35 2.65 -29.74
N LYS A 138 -9.47 3.07 -30.32
CA LYS A 138 -10.79 2.54 -29.98
C LYS A 138 -10.80 1.02 -30.23
N GLY A 139 -11.22 0.26 -29.22
CA GLY A 139 -11.25 -1.20 -29.24
C GLY A 139 -10.04 -1.87 -28.59
N ASP A 140 -8.96 -1.12 -28.30
CA ASP A 140 -7.87 -1.62 -27.46
C ASP A 140 -8.31 -1.65 -26.00
N THR A 141 -7.72 -2.55 -25.22
CA THR A 141 -7.93 -2.67 -23.78
C THR A 141 -7.59 -1.36 -23.07
N LEU A 142 -8.54 -0.82 -22.29
CA LEU A 142 -8.33 0.36 -21.46
C LEU A 142 -7.56 -0.01 -20.17
N VAL A 143 -6.48 0.69 -19.89
CA VAL A 143 -5.64 0.45 -18.71
C VAL A 143 -5.98 1.44 -17.62
N ILE A 144 -6.42 0.93 -16.45
CA ILE A 144 -6.81 1.74 -15.29
C ILE A 144 -5.87 1.44 -14.13
N GLY A 145 -5.31 2.49 -13.51
CA GLY A 145 -4.51 2.39 -12.29
C GLY A 145 -5.28 2.85 -11.06
N GLY A 146 -5.16 2.16 -9.93
CA GLY A 146 -5.75 2.55 -8.66
C GLY A 146 -4.95 2.06 -7.46
N GLY A 147 -5.07 2.71 -6.31
CA GLY A 147 -4.32 2.36 -5.10
C GLY A 147 -3.49 3.54 -4.57
N PRO A 148 -2.70 3.35 -3.49
CA PRO A 148 -1.98 4.45 -2.84
C PRO A 148 -0.96 5.17 -3.73
N CYS A 149 -0.32 4.49 -4.68
CA CYS A 149 0.63 5.14 -5.59
C CYS A 149 -0.07 5.98 -6.67
N SER A 150 -1.37 5.81 -6.91
CA SER A 150 -2.13 6.69 -7.82
C SER A 150 -2.21 8.14 -7.32
N TYR A 151 -1.88 8.40 -6.06
CA TYR A 151 -1.79 9.76 -5.51
C TYR A 151 -0.52 10.53 -5.96
N ASN A 152 0.39 9.90 -6.69
CA ASN A 152 1.31 10.54 -7.61
C ASN A 152 1.41 9.70 -8.88
N PRO A 153 0.49 9.85 -9.84
CA PRO A 153 0.44 9.03 -11.04
C PRO A 153 1.46 9.47 -12.11
N GLU A 154 2.04 10.65 -11.97
CA GLU A 154 2.81 11.31 -13.02
C GLU A 154 4.02 10.50 -13.53
N PRO A 155 4.80 9.77 -12.68
CA PRO A 155 5.91 8.95 -13.17
C PRO A 155 5.53 7.85 -14.18
N ILE A 156 4.25 7.44 -14.18
CA ILE A 156 3.72 6.37 -15.05
C ILE A 156 2.51 6.83 -15.89
N ALA A 157 2.28 8.14 -15.98
CA ALA A 157 1.10 8.73 -16.62
C ALA A 157 0.92 8.29 -18.07
N ASP A 158 2.01 8.14 -18.83
CA ASP A 158 1.97 7.77 -20.24
C ASP A 158 1.55 6.32 -20.50
N PHE A 159 1.49 5.47 -19.48
CA PHE A 159 1.15 4.05 -19.61
C PHE A 159 -0.30 3.73 -19.27
N PHE A 160 -1.02 4.67 -18.65
CA PHE A 160 -2.40 4.50 -18.19
C PHE A 160 -3.38 5.41 -18.91
N ASP A 161 -4.51 4.85 -19.31
CA ASP A 161 -5.63 5.64 -19.87
C ASP A 161 -6.35 6.42 -18.77
N ILE A 162 -6.50 5.81 -17.58
CA ILE A 162 -7.27 6.35 -16.46
C ILE A 162 -6.55 6.00 -15.15
N PHE A 163 -6.53 6.94 -14.20
CA PHE A 163 -6.25 6.64 -12.80
C PHE A 163 -7.49 6.85 -11.95
N TYR A 164 -7.71 5.96 -11.02
CA TYR A 164 -8.79 6.03 -10.04
C TYR A 164 -8.25 6.57 -8.71
N MET A 165 -8.74 7.75 -8.30
CA MET A 165 -8.38 8.41 -7.05
C MET A 165 -9.44 8.14 -5.99
N GLY A 166 -9.10 7.37 -4.95
CA GLY A 166 -10.00 7.06 -3.84
C GLY A 166 -10.49 5.62 -3.79
N GLU A 167 -11.72 5.45 -3.36
CA GLU A 167 -12.31 4.14 -3.07
C GLU A 167 -13.12 3.64 -4.27
N GLY A 168 -12.72 2.49 -4.81
CA GLY A 168 -13.21 1.93 -6.07
C GLY A 168 -14.71 1.65 -6.09
N GLU A 169 -15.31 1.44 -4.93
CA GLU A 169 -16.74 1.12 -4.81
C GLU A 169 -17.68 2.27 -5.21
N VAL A 170 -17.16 3.48 -5.45
CA VAL A 170 -18.01 4.68 -5.67
C VAL A 170 -18.32 4.91 -7.15
N SER A 171 -17.34 4.86 -8.04
CA SER A 171 -17.48 5.39 -9.40
C SER A 171 -17.39 4.36 -10.53
N TYR A 172 -17.02 3.11 -10.22
CA TYR A 172 -16.90 2.10 -11.29
C TYR A 172 -18.22 1.82 -12.01
N ASP A 173 -19.36 1.83 -11.34
CA ASP A 173 -20.65 1.64 -12.01
C ASP A 173 -20.88 2.71 -13.09
N ALA A 174 -20.62 3.99 -12.78
CA ALA A 174 -20.74 5.06 -13.76
C ALA A 174 -19.78 4.90 -14.95
N LEU A 175 -18.56 4.45 -14.69
CA LEU A 175 -17.58 4.18 -15.75
C LEU A 175 -18.01 3.02 -16.65
N LEU A 176 -18.49 1.92 -16.09
CA LEU A 176 -18.94 0.76 -16.86
C LEU A 176 -20.17 1.08 -17.71
N GLU A 177 -21.12 1.84 -17.16
CA GLU A 177 -22.30 2.27 -17.95
C GLU A 177 -21.90 3.20 -19.12
N LEU A 178 -20.99 4.15 -18.88
CA LEU A 178 -20.47 5.01 -19.93
C LEU A 178 -19.69 4.19 -20.99
N TYR A 179 -18.90 3.21 -20.55
CA TYR A 179 -18.15 2.34 -21.46
C TYR A 179 -19.06 1.52 -22.37
N LYS A 180 -20.15 0.96 -21.85
CA LYS A 180 -21.12 0.23 -22.69
C LYS A 180 -21.69 1.10 -23.82
N VAL A 181 -21.99 2.37 -23.52
CA VAL A 181 -22.40 3.33 -24.54
C VAL A 181 -21.28 3.58 -25.54
N TYR A 182 -20.05 3.80 -25.09
CA TYR A 182 -18.88 4.00 -25.96
C TYR A 182 -18.61 2.80 -26.87
N LYS A 183 -18.65 1.59 -26.31
CA LYS A 183 -18.38 0.33 -27.03
C LYS A 183 -19.31 0.13 -28.24
N HIS A 184 -20.59 0.53 -28.11
CA HIS A 184 -21.64 0.30 -29.11
C HIS A 184 -22.05 1.56 -29.90
N SER A 185 -21.30 2.65 -29.84
CA SER A 185 -21.59 3.90 -30.54
C SER A 185 -20.43 4.37 -31.41
N ASP A 186 -20.66 5.42 -32.21
CA ASP A 186 -19.61 6.09 -33.00
C ASP A 186 -18.76 7.07 -32.16
N MET A 187 -18.95 7.14 -30.83
CA MET A 187 -18.17 7.98 -29.94
C MET A 187 -16.68 7.71 -30.13
N THR A 188 -15.89 8.76 -30.33
CA THR A 188 -14.43 8.64 -30.44
C THR A 188 -13.80 8.35 -29.08
N ARG A 189 -12.54 7.89 -29.09
CA ARG A 189 -11.79 7.66 -27.84
C ARG A 189 -11.60 8.96 -27.05
N GLU A 190 -11.32 10.08 -27.72
CA GLU A 190 -11.17 11.39 -27.07
C GLU A 190 -12.47 11.84 -26.40
N GLU A 191 -13.60 11.78 -27.11
CA GLU A 191 -14.91 12.11 -26.53
C GLU A 191 -15.27 11.24 -25.32
N PHE A 192 -14.95 9.94 -25.37
CA PHE A 192 -15.13 9.03 -24.27
C PHE A 192 -14.26 9.45 -23.07
N LEU A 193 -12.98 9.69 -23.28
CA LEU A 193 -12.03 10.06 -22.22
C LEU A 193 -12.39 11.41 -21.58
N ILE A 194 -12.87 12.40 -22.34
CA ILE A 194 -13.39 13.66 -21.80
C ILE A 194 -14.60 13.40 -20.89
N LYS A 195 -15.52 12.51 -21.28
CA LYS A 195 -16.67 12.14 -20.42
C LYS A 195 -16.21 11.38 -19.17
N VAL A 196 -15.22 10.50 -19.30
CA VAL A 196 -14.61 9.77 -18.15
C VAL A 196 -14.02 10.74 -17.14
N SER A 197 -13.30 11.78 -17.57
CA SER A 197 -12.68 12.76 -16.67
C SER A 197 -13.68 13.53 -15.80
N ASN A 198 -14.96 13.53 -16.18
CA ASN A 198 -16.07 14.14 -15.41
C ASN A 198 -16.72 13.17 -14.41
N ILE A 199 -16.31 11.90 -14.38
CA ILE A 199 -16.73 10.95 -13.34
C ILE A 199 -15.87 11.22 -12.10
N PRO A 200 -16.47 11.38 -10.90
CA PRO A 200 -15.70 11.67 -9.69
C PRO A 200 -14.56 10.69 -9.43
N GLY A 201 -13.40 11.22 -9.11
CA GLY A 201 -12.19 10.44 -8.79
C GLY A 201 -11.43 9.87 -9.99
N LEU A 202 -11.87 10.11 -11.23
CA LEU A 202 -11.16 9.63 -12.40
C LEU A 202 -10.26 10.71 -13.01
N TYR A 203 -8.99 10.38 -13.15
CA TYR A 203 -7.96 11.21 -13.79
C TYR A 203 -7.53 10.58 -15.10
N VAL A 204 -7.55 11.35 -16.19
CA VAL A 204 -7.15 10.91 -17.54
C VAL A 204 -5.91 11.71 -17.95
N PRO A 205 -4.69 11.17 -17.82
CA PRO A 205 -3.44 11.93 -17.99
C PRO A 205 -3.30 12.60 -19.37
N GLU A 206 -3.79 11.97 -20.42
CA GLU A 206 -3.72 12.45 -21.80
C GLU A 206 -4.43 13.81 -21.99
N LEU A 207 -5.40 14.13 -21.14
CA LEU A 207 -6.17 15.37 -21.19
C LEU A 207 -5.50 16.55 -20.49
N TYR A 208 -4.28 16.37 -19.96
CA TYR A 208 -3.56 17.44 -19.22
C TYR A 208 -2.20 17.70 -19.82
N GLU A 209 -1.82 18.97 -19.74
CA GLU A 209 -0.50 19.44 -20.14
C GLU A 209 0.30 19.88 -18.91
N VAL A 210 1.56 19.46 -18.85
CA VAL A 210 2.52 19.85 -17.81
C VAL A 210 3.65 20.63 -18.46
N THR A 211 3.89 21.85 -17.98
CA THR A 211 5.02 22.67 -18.44
C THR A 211 6.03 22.84 -17.31
N TYR A 212 7.30 23.05 -17.67
CA TYR A 212 8.40 23.13 -16.72
C TYR A 212 9.14 24.46 -16.85
N LYS A 213 9.69 24.95 -15.74
CA LYS A 213 10.61 26.07 -15.69
C LYS A 213 12.03 25.64 -16.10
N GLU A 214 12.92 26.60 -16.27
CA GLU A 214 14.33 26.35 -16.58
C GLU A 214 15.05 25.54 -15.49
N ASP A 215 14.64 25.69 -14.23
CA ASP A 215 15.18 24.94 -13.08
C ASP A 215 14.63 23.50 -12.97
N GLY A 216 13.78 23.08 -13.91
CA GLY A 216 13.16 21.75 -13.95
C GLY A 216 11.90 21.60 -13.09
N THR A 217 11.53 22.60 -12.28
CA THR A 217 10.27 22.56 -11.49
C THR A 217 9.05 22.79 -12.39
N ILE A 218 7.88 22.33 -11.94
CA ILE A 218 6.63 22.50 -12.70
C ILE A 218 6.26 23.99 -12.75
N ALA A 219 6.04 24.49 -13.96
CA ALA A 219 5.54 25.84 -14.20
C ALA A 219 4.02 25.91 -14.18
N SER A 220 3.36 24.91 -14.83
CA SER A 220 1.91 24.76 -14.83
C SER A 220 1.50 23.30 -15.01
N PHE A 221 0.35 22.96 -14.46
CA PHE A 221 -0.37 21.72 -14.67
C PHE A 221 -1.82 22.08 -14.99
N ALA A 222 -2.29 21.85 -16.20
CA ALA A 222 -3.59 22.34 -16.64
C ALA A 222 -4.29 21.37 -17.60
N PRO A 223 -5.63 21.32 -17.58
CA PRO A 223 -6.40 20.56 -18.57
C PRO A 223 -6.24 21.22 -19.97
N ARG A 224 -6.29 20.37 -21.00
CA ARG A 224 -6.24 20.80 -22.42
C ARG A 224 -7.59 21.27 -22.97
N PHE A 225 -8.67 20.90 -22.31
CA PHE A 225 -10.06 21.17 -22.72
C PHE A 225 -10.82 21.85 -21.60
N GLU A 226 -11.76 22.75 -21.92
CA GLU A 226 -12.58 23.47 -20.96
C GLU A 226 -13.49 22.55 -20.13
N ASP A 227 -13.96 21.45 -20.74
CA ASP A 227 -14.84 20.47 -20.09
C ASP A 227 -14.11 19.48 -19.18
N VAL A 228 -12.77 19.59 -19.05
CA VAL A 228 -11.96 18.70 -18.20
C VAL A 228 -11.68 19.40 -16.87
N PRO A 229 -11.93 18.76 -15.73
CA PRO A 229 -11.75 19.38 -14.41
C PRO A 229 -10.26 19.64 -14.11
N ALA A 230 -9.94 20.83 -13.61
CA ALA A 230 -8.56 21.18 -13.22
C ALA A 230 -8.09 20.47 -11.93
N THR A 231 -9.01 19.99 -11.10
CA THR A 231 -8.73 19.30 -9.83
C THR A 231 -9.54 18.01 -9.76
N ILE A 232 -8.88 16.94 -9.38
CA ILE A 232 -9.52 15.62 -9.21
C ILE A 232 -9.74 15.39 -7.72
N THR A 233 -10.98 15.42 -7.27
CA THR A 233 -11.33 15.08 -5.88
C THR A 233 -11.48 13.57 -5.74
N LYS A 234 -10.77 12.99 -4.77
CA LYS A 234 -10.87 11.55 -4.50
C LYS A 234 -12.28 11.15 -4.11
N THR A 235 -12.66 9.94 -4.44
CA THR A 235 -13.91 9.32 -3.97
C THR A 235 -13.76 8.72 -2.58
N VAL A 236 -14.84 8.80 -1.80
CA VAL A 236 -14.91 8.27 -0.43
C VAL A 236 -16.24 7.56 -0.24
N VAL A 237 -16.21 6.32 0.21
CA VAL A 237 -17.41 5.60 0.64
C VAL A 237 -17.99 6.28 1.87
N MET A 238 -19.21 6.76 1.78
CA MET A 238 -19.87 7.53 2.84
C MET A 238 -20.23 6.67 4.06
N ASP A 239 -20.68 5.46 3.81
CA ASP A 239 -21.03 4.48 4.84
C ASP A 239 -20.33 3.16 4.54
N HIS A 240 -19.27 2.89 5.28
CA HIS A 240 -18.43 1.70 5.09
C HIS A 240 -19.17 0.38 5.37
N SER A 241 -20.28 0.45 6.11
CA SER A 241 -21.11 -0.72 6.40
C SER A 241 -22.07 -1.10 5.26
N LYS A 242 -22.25 -0.22 4.27
CA LYS A 242 -23.17 -0.45 3.13
C LYS A 242 -22.47 -0.96 1.88
N VAL A 243 -21.14 -0.98 1.83
CA VAL A 243 -20.42 -1.52 0.67
C VAL A 243 -20.38 -3.03 0.71
N THR A 244 -20.33 -3.63 -0.48
CA THR A 244 -20.16 -5.07 -0.60
C THR A 244 -18.81 -5.52 -0.04
N TYR A 245 -18.81 -6.72 0.51
CA TYR A 245 -17.60 -7.35 1.02
C TYR A 245 -17.57 -8.81 0.57
N PRO A 246 -16.42 -9.39 0.22
CA PRO A 246 -16.33 -10.78 -0.26
C PRO A 246 -16.70 -11.76 0.85
N GLU A 247 -17.82 -12.47 0.69
CA GLU A 247 -18.26 -13.51 1.61
C GLU A 247 -17.67 -14.88 1.26
N LYS A 248 -17.20 -15.03 0.02
CA LYS A 248 -16.61 -16.25 -0.53
C LYS A 248 -15.30 -15.90 -1.26
N PRO A 249 -14.25 -15.49 -0.54
CA PRO A 249 -12.98 -15.18 -1.17
C PRO A 249 -12.41 -16.40 -1.89
N VAL A 250 -11.68 -16.15 -2.96
CA VAL A 250 -11.04 -17.20 -3.75
C VAL A 250 -9.94 -17.87 -2.93
N VAL A 251 -9.91 -19.19 -2.93
CA VAL A 251 -8.97 -20.01 -2.17
C VAL A 251 -7.90 -20.58 -3.10
N SER A 252 -6.66 -20.23 -2.86
CA SER A 252 -5.50 -20.70 -3.64
C SER A 252 -5.22 -22.19 -3.46
N PHE A 253 -4.69 -22.83 -4.50
CA PHE A 253 -4.16 -24.21 -4.42
C PHE A 253 -2.74 -24.28 -3.82
N MET A 254 -2.11 -23.14 -3.58
CA MET A 254 -0.77 -23.07 -3.02
C MET A 254 -0.74 -22.09 -1.84
N LYS A 255 0.27 -22.23 -1.00
CA LYS A 255 0.45 -21.34 0.16
C LYS A 255 0.70 -19.91 -0.29
N LEU A 256 -0.05 -18.97 0.25
CA LEU A 256 0.06 -17.54 0.03
C LEU A 256 0.97 -16.86 1.06
N THR A 257 1.32 -15.59 0.80
CA THR A 257 2.01 -14.74 1.78
C THR A 257 1.11 -14.48 3.00
N GLN A 258 -0.20 -14.30 2.77
CA GLN A 258 -1.22 -14.20 3.81
C GLN A 258 -2.36 -15.17 3.48
N ASP A 259 -2.29 -16.37 4.03
CA ASP A 259 -3.23 -17.46 3.79
C ASP A 259 -4.27 -17.53 4.92
N ARG A 260 -5.23 -16.60 4.91
CA ARG A 260 -6.17 -16.35 6.01
C ARG A 260 -7.35 -15.47 5.59
N VAL A 261 -8.40 -15.49 6.40
CA VAL A 261 -9.51 -14.53 6.30
C VAL A 261 -9.04 -13.15 6.76
N VAL A 262 -9.33 -12.12 5.96
CA VAL A 262 -9.02 -10.73 6.30
C VAL A 262 -10.32 -9.96 6.52
N LEU A 263 -10.52 -9.38 7.70
CA LEU A 263 -11.65 -8.50 8.02
C LEU A 263 -11.18 -7.05 8.08
N GLU A 264 -11.63 -6.24 7.14
CA GLU A 264 -11.40 -4.79 7.15
C GLU A 264 -12.33 -4.14 8.16
N ILE A 265 -11.82 -3.86 9.37
CA ILE A 265 -12.61 -3.33 10.49
C ILE A 265 -12.81 -1.83 10.42
N MET A 266 -11.90 -1.11 9.75
CA MET A 266 -11.92 0.34 9.69
C MET A 266 -11.06 0.85 8.53
N ARG A 267 -11.51 1.89 7.82
CA ARG A 267 -10.72 2.69 6.87
C ARG A 267 -10.29 4.02 7.48
N GLY A 268 -9.09 4.49 7.11
CA GLY A 268 -8.49 5.70 7.64
C GLY A 268 -7.85 5.52 9.01
N CYS A 269 -7.29 6.62 9.54
CA CYS A 269 -6.61 6.64 10.83
C CYS A 269 -6.87 7.97 11.55
N ILE A 270 -7.17 7.92 12.84
CA ILE A 270 -7.39 9.12 13.66
C ILE A 270 -6.09 9.85 14.01
N ARG A 271 -4.95 9.21 13.80
CA ARG A 271 -3.63 9.73 14.18
C ARG A 271 -3.11 10.75 13.18
N GLY A 272 -2.15 11.55 13.61
CA GLY A 272 -1.58 12.64 12.82
C GLY A 272 -0.10 12.47 12.52
N CYS A 273 0.40 11.23 12.37
CA CYS A 273 1.81 10.99 12.06
C CYS A 273 2.20 11.70 10.77
N ARG A 274 3.20 12.59 10.83
CA ARG A 274 3.58 13.52 9.75
C ARG A 274 4.30 12.88 8.57
N PHE A 275 4.78 11.66 8.74
CA PHE A 275 5.42 10.87 7.68
C PHE A 275 4.43 9.96 6.94
N CYS A 276 3.26 9.70 7.51
CA CYS A 276 2.39 8.61 7.07
C CYS A 276 1.42 9.05 5.98
N GLN A 277 1.68 8.65 4.72
CA GLN A 277 0.79 8.91 3.60
C GLN A 277 -0.59 8.29 3.81
N ALA A 278 -0.66 7.01 4.21
CA ALA A 278 -1.93 6.32 4.45
C ALA A 278 -2.80 7.04 5.51
N GLY A 279 -2.17 7.59 6.57
CA GLY A 279 -2.84 8.39 7.59
C GLY A 279 -3.44 9.69 7.06
N MET A 280 -3.06 10.15 5.88
CA MET A 280 -3.57 11.36 5.22
C MET A 280 -4.55 11.03 4.09
N ILE A 281 -4.15 10.18 3.14
CA ILE A 281 -4.97 9.91 1.94
C ILE A 281 -6.25 9.10 2.23
N TYR A 282 -6.29 8.32 3.32
CA TYR A 282 -7.48 7.54 3.70
C TYR A 282 -8.40 8.24 4.72
N ARG A 283 -8.18 9.53 5.03
CA ARG A 283 -9.14 10.33 5.82
C ARG A 283 -10.42 10.57 5.05
N PRO A 284 -11.56 10.66 5.79
CA PRO A 284 -11.80 10.52 7.23
C PRO A 284 -11.79 9.04 7.69
N THR A 285 -11.63 8.82 9.01
CA THR A 285 -11.70 7.48 9.60
C THR A 285 -13.14 7.01 9.69
N ARG A 286 -13.42 5.80 9.23
CA ARG A 286 -14.77 5.20 9.17
C ARG A 286 -14.68 3.75 9.66
N PRO A 287 -15.23 3.44 10.85
CA PRO A 287 -15.37 2.07 11.33
C PRO A 287 -16.45 1.33 10.55
N LYS A 288 -16.36 0.01 10.51
CA LYS A 288 -17.42 -0.89 10.04
C LYS A 288 -18.18 -1.43 11.24
N ASP A 289 -19.48 -1.63 11.09
CA ASP A 289 -20.36 -2.17 12.13
C ASP A 289 -19.89 -3.56 12.59
N VAL A 290 -19.83 -3.78 13.91
CA VAL A 290 -19.32 -4.99 14.51
C VAL A 290 -20.16 -6.23 14.18
N ASN A 291 -21.48 -6.07 14.04
CA ASN A 291 -22.36 -7.21 13.73
C ASN A 291 -22.19 -7.69 12.29
N LEU A 292 -21.93 -6.74 11.35
CA LEU A 292 -21.56 -7.10 9.99
C LEU A 292 -20.24 -7.86 9.96
N LEU A 293 -19.24 -7.42 10.72
CA LEU A 293 -17.94 -8.09 10.80
C LEU A 293 -18.06 -9.52 11.34
N LYS A 294 -18.88 -9.74 12.37
CA LYS A 294 -19.18 -11.07 12.90
C LYS A 294 -19.80 -11.97 11.81
N GLY A 295 -20.78 -11.46 11.06
CA GLY A 295 -21.41 -12.20 9.98
C GLY A 295 -20.47 -12.50 8.81
N TYR A 296 -19.58 -11.57 8.45
CA TYR A 296 -18.55 -11.82 7.43
C TYR A 296 -17.54 -12.87 7.85
N ALA A 297 -17.08 -12.84 9.11
CA ALA A 297 -16.17 -13.84 9.64
C ALA A 297 -16.73 -15.26 9.50
N GLU A 298 -17.97 -15.48 9.92
CA GLU A 298 -18.64 -16.79 9.83
C GLU A 298 -18.74 -17.27 8.37
N LYS A 299 -19.21 -16.41 7.46
CA LYS A 299 -19.38 -16.76 6.04
C LYS A 299 -18.06 -17.05 5.35
N MET A 300 -17.04 -16.21 5.60
CA MET A 300 -15.74 -16.37 4.99
C MET A 300 -15.04 -17.64 5.48
N LEU A 301 -15.05 -17.92 6.78
CA LEU A 301 -14.48 -19.16 7.32
C LEU A 301 -15.20 -20.40 6.75
N ALA A 302 -16.53 -20.41 6.78
CA ALA A 302 -17.33 -21.52 6.24
C ALA A 302 -17.09 -21.75 4.75
N SER A 303 -16.79 -20.69 3.98
CA SER A 303 -16.59 -20.79 2.53
C SER A 303 -15.14 -21.08 2.12
N THR A 304 -14.16 -20.92 3.01
CA THR A 304 -12.73 -21.05 2.66
C THR A 304 -12.03 -22.18 3.41
N GLY A 305 -12.47 -22.50 4.62
CA GLY A 305 -11.79 -23.46 5.49
C GLY A 305 -10.49 -22.93 6.09
N HIS A 306 -10.25 -21.60 6.07
CA HIS A 306 -9.08 -21.01 6.73
C HIS A 306 -9.17 -21.13 8.25
N GLU A 307 -8.03 -21.32 8.89
CA GLU A 307 -7.87 -21.45 10.35
C GLU A 307 -7.33 -20.17 11.01
N GLU A 308 -7.25 -19.05 10.27
CA GLU A 308 -6.77 -17.77 10.78
C GLU A 308 -7.64 -16.62 10.28
N ILE A 309 -7.95 -15.68 11.19
CA ILE A 309 -8.57 -14.37 10.88
C ILE A 309 -7.59 -13.25 11.22
N THR A 310 -7.46 -12.29 10.33
CA THR A 310 -6.72 -11.05 10.56
C THR A 310 -7.65 -9.84 10.52
N PHE A 311 -7.51 -8.91 11.47
CA PHE A 311 -8.21 -7.64 11.45
C PHE A 311 -7.36 -6.60 10.73
N SER A 312 -7.86 -6.13 9.59
CA SER A 312 -7.16 -5.14 8.77
C SER A 312 -7.63 -3.72 9.06
N SER A 313 -6.70 -2.86 9.44
CA SER A 313 -6.86 -1.41 9.54
C SER A 313 -5.50 -0.72 9.65
N LEU A 314 -5.48 0.62 9.56
CA LEU A 314 -4.25 1.40 9.81
C LEU A 314 -3.92 1.53 11.31
N SER A 315 -4.87 1.24 12.21
CA SER A 315 -4.67 1.29 13.66
C SER A 315 -5.78 0.49 14.36
N SER A 316 -5.62 -0.82 14.46
CA SER A 316 -6.64 -1.74 15.00
C SER A 316 -7.00 -1.42 16.44
N SER A 317 -6.06 -0.94 17.24
CA SER A 317 -6.29 -0.51 18.62
C SER A 317 -7.20 0.72 18.76
N ASP A 318 -7.43 1.46 17.67
CA ASP A 318 -8.31 2.62 17.66
C ASP A 318 -9.76 2.27 17.21
N TYR A 319 -10.05 0.99 16.96
CA TYR A 319 -11.41 0.48 16.72
C TYR A 319 -12.09 0.24 18.08
N GLU A 320 -13.15 0.99 18.39
CA GLU A 320 -13.78 1.01 19.73
C GLU A 320 -14.43 -0.31 20.10
N GLU A 321 -15.00 -1.01 19.12
CA GLU A 321 -15.69 -2.29 19.29
C GLU A 321 -14.74 -3.50 19.18
N LEU A 322 -13.41 -3.28 19.21
CA LEU A 322 -12.41 -4.35 19.12
C LEU A 322 -12.59 -5.42 20.20
N PRO A 323 -12.83 -5.08 21.49
CA PRO A 323 -13.05 -6.08 22.54
C PRO A 323 -14.27 -6.94 22.26
N GLU A 324 -15.40 -6.33 21.88
CA GLU A 324 -16.64 -7.03 21.56
C GLU A 324 -16.49 -7.99 20.38
N LEU A 325 -15.84 -7.52 19.31
CA LEU A 325 -15.55 -8.34 18.13
C LEU A 325 -14.67 -9.54 18.50
N THR A 326 -13.62 -9.30 19.27
CA THR A 326 -12.67 -10.34 19.70
C THR A 326 -13.35 -11.38 20.59
N ASP A 327 -14.10 -10.96 21.61
CA ASP A 327 -14.78 -11.86 22.55
C ASP A 327 -15.79 -12.74 21.81
N CYS A 328 -16.61 -12.17 20.93
CA CYS A 328 -17.58 -12.92 20.15
C CYS A 328 -16.93 -13.97 19.23
N LEU A 329 -15.82 -13.60 18.57
CA LEU A 329 -15.13 -14.53 17.67
C LEU A 329 -14.44 -15.66 18.44
N ILE A 330 -13.86 -15.38 19.61
CA ILE A 330 -13.26 -16.41 20.47
C ILE A 330 -14.33 -17.38 20.95
N GLU A 331 -15.45 -16.89 21.51
CA GLU A 331 -16.55 -17.76 22.00
C GLU A 331 -17.11 -18.69 20.93
N LYS A 332 -17.26 -18.18 19.70
CA LYS A 332 -17.81 -18.96 18.58
C LYS A 332 -16.81 -19.96 18.00
N MET A 333 -15.52 -19.62 18.02
CA MET A 333 -14.46 -20.34 17.31
C MET A 333 -13.60 -21.22 18.21
N ASP A 334 -13.84 -21.23 19.53
CA ASP A 334 -13.08 -22.03 20.50
C ASP A 334 -13.11 -23.54 20.14
N ASN A 335 -14.20 -24.01 19.52
CA ASN A 335 -14.34 -25.37 19.02
C ASN A 335 -13.76 -25.60 17.62
N GLU A 336 -13.40 -24.57 16.87
CA GLU A 336 -12.97 -24.64 15.46
C GLU A 336 -11.47 -24.40 15.26
N HIS A 337 -10.72 -24.19 16.35
CA HIS A 337 -9.26 -23.93 16.31
C HIS A 337 -8.83 -22.75 15.42
N VAL A 338 -9.66 -21.72 15.30
CA VAL A 338 -9.35 -20.54 14.49
C VAL A 338 -8.51 -19.53 15.28
N ASN A 339 -7.39 -19.11 14.72
CA ASN A 339 -6.49 -18.13 15.31
C ASN A 339 -6.88 -16.70 14.89
N ILE A 340 -6.78 -15.74 15.81
CA ILE A 340 -6.99 -14.31 15.52
C ILE A 340 -5.64 -13.59 15.50
N SER A 341 -5.39 -12.77 14.46
CA SER A 341 -4.18 -11.97 14.30
C SER A 341 -4.50 -10.48 14.27
N LEU A 342 -3.75 -9.69 15.02
CA LEU A 342 -3.87 -8.23 15.12
C LEU A 342 -2.56 -7.55 14.68
N PRO A 343 -2.34 -7.29 13.40
CA PRO A 343 -1.05 -6.81 12.90
C PRO A 343 -0.74 -5.35 13.23
N SER A 344 -1.74 -4.50 13.43
CA SER A 344 -1.58 -3.03 13.56
C SER A 344 -1.84 -2.54 14.99
N LEU A 345 -1.27 -3.20 15.98
CA LEU A 345 -1.38 -2.80 17.38
C LEU A 345 -0.42 -1.66 17.72
N ARG A 346 -0.94 -0.66 18.41
CA ARG A 346 -0.12 0.39 19.02
C ARG A 346 0.25 -0.01 20.45
N ILE A 347 1.47 0.32 20.85
CA ILE A 347 1.99 -0.01 22.18
C ILE A 347 1.22 0.70 23.31
N ASP A 348 0.72 1.92 23.09
CA ASP A 348 -0.05 2.71 24.05
C ASP A 348 -1.48 2.19 24.27
N ALA A 349 -2.00 1.38 23.34
CA ALA A 349 -3.32 0.78 23.42
C ALA A 349 -3.24 -0.77 23.57
N PHE A 350 -2.07 -1.27 24.01
CA PHE A 350 -1.87 -2.69 24.26
C PHE A 350 -2.68 -3.15 25.47
N SER A 351 -3.67 -4.02 25.24
CA SER A 351 -4.49 -4.64 26.28
C SER A 351 -4.06 -6.08 26.49
N LEU A 352 -3.60 -6.40 27.70
CA LEU A 352 -3.28 -7.79 28.08
C LEU A 352 -4.52 -8.69 27.99
N ASP A 353 -5.70 -8.18 28.35
CA ASP A 353 -6.95 -8.97 28.32
C ASP A 353 -7.31 -9.41 26.91
N VAL A 354 -7.19 -8.52 25.93
CA VAL A 354 -7.43 -8.85 24.52
C VAL A 354 -6.36 -9.82 24.01
N MET A 355 -5.09 -9.54 24.33
CA MET A 355 -3.97 -10.33 23.81
C MET A 355 -3.87 -11.72 24.45
N SER A 356 -4.17 -11.87 25.73
CA SER A 356 -4.16 -13.17 26.41
C SER A 356 -5.22 -14.11 25.84
N LYS A 357 -6.39 -13.59 25.52
CA LYS A 357 -7.48 -14.36 24.91
C LYS A 357 -7.14 -14.83 23.48
N ILE A 358 -6.43 -13.99 22.70
CA ILE A 358 -6.10 -14.31 21.30
C ILE A 358 -4.93 -15.30 21.19
N GLN A 359 -4.03 -15.37 22.16
CA GLN A 359 -2.74 -16.06 22.02
C GLN A 359 -2.58 -17.33 22.87
N ASP A 360 -3.64 -18.00 23.26
CA ASP A 360 -3.52 -19.26 24.00
C ASP A 360 -2.81 -20.39 23.20
N VAL A 361 -2.66 -20.22 21.89
CA VAL A 361 -2.15 -21.28 21.01
C VAL A 361 -0.67 -21.10 20.59
N LYS A 362 -0.14 -19.87 20.39
CA LYS A 362 1.28 -19.68 20.05
C LYS A 362 1.76 -18.25 20.26
N LYS A 363 2.65 -18.01 21.22
CA LYS A 363 3.29 -16.70 21.45
C LYS A 363 4.34 -16.42 20.38
N SER A 364 3.98 -15.61 19.37
CA SER A 364 4.91 -15.01 18.41
C SER A 364 5.60 -13.78 18.99
N SER A 365 6.59 -13.21 18.30
CA SER A 365 7.19 -11.93 18.69
C SER A 365 6.17 -10.80 18.59
N LEU A 366 6.13 -9.90 19.58
CA LEU A 366 5.36 -8.66 19.50
C LEU A 366 6.14 -7.60 18.73
N THR A 367 5.43 -6.89 17.86
CA THR A 367 5.99 -5.81 17.06
C THR A 367 5.37 -4.48 17.45
N PHE A 368 6.22 -3.50 17.76
CA PHE A 368 5.84 -2.14 18.06
C PHE A 368 6.59 -1.17 17.16
N ALA A 369 5.99 -0.01 16.89
CA ALA A 369 6.57 1.00 16.04
C ALA A 369 6.73 2.35 16.78
N PRO A 370 7.79 2.55 17.58
CA PRO A 370 8.13 3.85 18.14
C PRO A 370 8.47 4.88 17.07
N GLU A 371 9.03 4.44 15.95
CA GLU A 371 9.51 5.16 14.77
C GLU A 371 10.75 6.05 15.03
N ALA A 372 10.95 6.54 16.25
CA ALA A 372 12.10 7.36 16.63
C ALA A 372 12.62 7.01 18.03
N GLY A 373 13.94 7.10 18.24
CA GLY A 373 14.60 6.73 19.49
C GLY A 373 14.29 7.69 20.64
N THR A 374 14.20 9.00 20.36
CA THR A 374 13.99 10.04 21.38
C THR A 374 12.56 10.56 21.42
N GLN A 375 12.15 11.11 22.57
CA GLN A 375 10.85 11.79 22.70
C GLN A 375 10.77 13.01 21.80
N ARG A 376 11.87 13.78 21.70
CA ARG A 376 11.97 14.94 20.82
C ARG A 376 11.58 14.57 19.38
N LEU A 377 12.23 13.56 18.82
CA LEU A 377 11.98 13.18 17.43
C LEU A 377 10.60 12.51 17.26
N ARG A 378 10.07 11.81 18.27
CA ARG A 378 8.67 11.34 18.27
C ARG A 378 7.66 12.50 18.22
N ASN A 379 7.98 13.65 18.85
CA ASN A 379 7.17 14.87 18.74
C ASN A 379 7.25 15.48 17.34
N VAL A 380 8.45 15.56 16.75
CA VAL A 380 8.66 16.04 15.36
C VAL A 380 7.79 15.26 14.40
N ILE A 381 7.79 13.94 14.47
CA ILE A 381 6.97 13.07 13.59
C ILE A 381 5.50 12.94 14.02
N ASN A 382 5.12 13.58 15.11
CA ASN A 382 3.78 13.51 15.72
C ASN A 382 3.29 12.08 15.94
N LYS A 383 4.18 11.19 16.45
CA LYS A 383 3.81 9.78 16.69
C LYS A 383 2.79 9.64 17.82
N GLY A 384 2.75 10.61 18.74
CA GLY A 384 1.83 10.63 19.87
C GLY A 384 2.08 9.47 20.87
N LEU A 385 3.34 9.07 21.01
CA LEU A 385 3.80 8.06 21.98
C LEU A 385 4.81 8.70 22.94
N THR A 386 4.61 8.55 24.24
CA THR A 386 5.61 8.90 25.24
C THR A 386 6.52 7.71 25.55
N LYS A 387 7.66 7.98 26.17
CA LYS A 387 8.56 6.93 26.66
C LYS A 387 7.85 6.03 27.66
N GLU A 388 7.04 6.63 28.56
CA GLU A 388 6.26 5.91 29.56
C GLU A 388 5.26 4.93 28.90
N ASN A 389 4.58 5.35 27.82
CA ASN A 389 3.68 4.47 27.07
C ASN A 389 4.43 3.25 26.50
N ILE A 390 5.64 3.48 25.98
CA ILE A 390 6.46 2.40 25.40
C ILE A 390 6.89 1.42 26.50
N MET A 391 7.36 1.93 27.63
CA MET A 391 7.82 1.11 28.75
C MET A 391 6.67 0.34 29.40
N ASP A 392 5.49 0.96 29.59
CA ASP A 392 4.31 0.31 30.14
C ASP A 392 3.81 -0.82 29.22
N GLY A 393 3.73 -0.55 27.91
CA GLY A 393 3.33 -1.56 26.94
C GLY A 393 4.30 -2.74 26.88
N ALA A 394 5.61 -2.48 26.91
CA ALA A 394 6.65 -3.51 26.95
C ALA A 394 6.55 -4.35 28.25
N LEU A 395 6.34 -3.70 29.39
CA LEU A 395 6.19 -4.39 30.67
C LEU A 395 4.95 -5.31 30.69
N LYS A 396 3.82 -4.81 30.18
CA LYS A 396 2.60 -5.62 30.03
C LYS A 396 2.86 -6.84 29.14
N ALA A 397 3.56 -6.66 28.02
CA ALA A 397 3.94 -7.76 27.16
C ALA A 397 4.79 -8.82 27.89
N PHE A 398 5.82 -8.39 28.61
CA PHE A 398 6.69 -9.29 29.37
C PHE A 398 5.93 -10.05 30.47
N LYS A 399 5.06 -9.37 31.22
CA LYS A 399 4.18 -10.01 32.22
C LYS A 399 3.18 -10.98 31.58
N GLY A 400 2.78 -10.75 30.35
CA GLY A 400 2.00 -11.66 29.54
C GLY A 400 2.78 -12.87 29.01
N GLY A 401 4.10 -12.95 29.29
CA GLY A 401 4.97 -14.08 28.95
C GLY A 401 5.65 -13.99 27.57
N TRP A 402 5.64 -12.81 26.92
CA TRP A 402 6.47 -12.57 25.75
C TRP A 402 7.92 -12.32 26.15
N ASP A 403 8.87 -12.85 25.40
CA ASP A 403 10.30 -12.66 25.58
C ASP A 403 10.98 -12.08 24.33
N LYS A 404 10.21 -11.88 23.24
CA LYS A 404 10.70 -11.31 21.99
C LYS A 404 9.88 -10.09 21.59
N VAL A 405 10.58 -8.94 21.49
CA VAL A 405 10.00 -7.67 21.07
C VAL A 405 10.75 -7.16 19.85
N LYS A 406 10.00 -6.79 18.80
CA LYS A 406 10.55 -6.13 17.62
C LYS A 406 10.09 -4.67 17.60
N LEU A 407 11.05 -3.76 17.41
CA LEU A 407 10.82 -2.32 17.36
C LEU A 407 11.13 -1.82 15.95
N TYR A 408 10.20 -1.08 15.36
CA TYR A 408 10.45 -0.40 14.08
C TYR A 408 10.83 1.05 14.30
N PHE A 409 11.86 1.49 13.56
CA PHE A 409 12.38 2.85 13.53
C PHE A 409 12.56 3.31 12.10
N MET A 410 12.59 4.63 11.91
CA MET A 410 13.05 5.29 10.69
C MET A 410 14.31 6.07 10.97
N MET A 411 15.22 6.16 10.00
CA MET A 411 16.41 7.03 10.02
C MET A 411 16.39 7.95 8.80
N GLY A 412 16.89 9.17 8.98
CA GLY A 412 16.84 10.23 7.97
C GLY A 412 15.61 11.12 8.07
N LEU A 413 14.95 11.13 9.21
CA LEU A 413 13.80 12.00 9.49
C LEU A 413 14.22 13.49 9.53
N PRO A 414 13.30 14.41 9.18
CA PRO A 414 13.56 15.84 9.34
C PRO A 414 14.00 16.19 10.76
N THR A 415 15.01 17.04 10.90
CA THR A 415 15.65 17.48 12.16
C THR A 415 16.39 16.40 12.96
N GLU A 416 16.51 15.16 12.45
CA GLU A 416 17.18 14.05 13.14
C GLU A 416 18.65 14.33 13.41
N THR A 417 19.08 14.13 14.65
CA THR A 417 20.46 14.26 15.12
C THR A 417 21.07 12.91 15.48
N TYR A 418 22.38 12.86 15.70
CA TYR A 418 23.05 11.64 16.19
C TYR A 418 22.60 11.21 17.58
N ASP A 419 22.13 12.15 18.43
CA ASP A 419 21.54 11.84 19.73
C ASP A 419 20.20 11.11 19.57
N ASP A 420 19.40 11.51 18.58
CA ASP A 420 18.14 10.80 18.26
C ASP A 420 18.39 9.37 17.77
N ILE A 421 19.44 9.18 16.99
CA ILE A 421 19.84 7.88 16.47
C ILE A 421 20.41 7.01 17.60
N ALA A 422 21.23 7.58 18.51
CA ALA A 422 21.72 6.90 19.70
C ALA A 422 20.55 6.41 20.56
N GLY A 423 19.48 7.22 20.68
CA GLY A 423 18.26 6.88 21.41
C GLY A 423 17.58 5.58 20.94
N ILE A 424 17.88 5.08 19.73
CA ILE A 424 17.39 3.76 19.28
C ILE A 424 18.02 2.64 20.12
N ALA A 425 19.33 2.73 20.39
CA ALA A 425 20.03 1.76 21.22
C ALA A 425 19.63 1.92 22.69
N ASP A 426 19.60 3.16 23.18
CA ASP A 426 19.26 3.47 24.58
C ASP A 426 17.84 2.95 24.93
N LEU A 427 16.83 3.22 24.07
CA LEU A 427 15.47 2.72 24.27
C LEU A 427 15.39 1.18 24.24
N SER A 428 16.15 0.54 23.35
CA SER A 428 16.20 -0.92 23.26
C SER A 428 16.83 -1.56 24.49
N GLU A 429 17.90 -0.93 25.02
CA GLU A 429 18.55 -1.36 26.27
C GLU A 429 17.62 -1.17 27.47
N GLU A 430 16.96 -0.02 27.61
CA GLU A 430 16.02 0.24 28.70
C GLU A 430 14.86 -0.77 28.72
N ILE A 431 14.32 -1.14 27.56
CA ILE A 431 13.29 -2.19 27.45
C ILE A 431 13.86 -3.54 27.91
N THR A 432 15.12 -3.83 27.59
CA THR A 432 15.78 -5.07 28.01
C THR A 432 16.03 -5.06 29.52
N GLU A 433 16.48 -3.94 30.09
CA GLU A 433 16.63 -3.78 31.54
C GLU A 433 15.29 -3.91 32.28
N LEU A 434 14.21 -3.35 31.71
CA LEU A 434 12.85 -3.49 32.24
C LEU A 434 12.44 -4.96 32.40
N PHE A 435 12.74 -5.81 31.40
CA PHE A 435 12.51 -7.25 31.49
C PHE A 435 13.28 -7.88 32.65
N PHE A 436 14.58 -7.63 32.74
CA PHE A 436 15.41 -8.22 33.78
C PHE A 436 15.04 -7.76 35.18
N ALA A 437 14.55 -6.53 35.35
CA ALA A 437 14.12 -5.98 36.61
C ALA A 437 12.77 -6.51 37.13
N ASN A 438 11.86 -6.89 36.19
CA ASN A 438 10.47 -7.20 36.54
C ASN A 438 10.07 -8.66 36.36
N ILE A 439 10.83 -9.45 35.60
CA ILE A 439 10.51 -10.88 35.36
C ILE A 439 11.51 -11.73 36.17
N PRO A 440 11.04 -12.46 37.20
CA PRO A 440 11.87 -13.36 38.00
C PRO A 440 12.55 -14.42 37.12
N ARG A 441 13.74 -14.85 37.54
CA ARG A 441 14.56 -15.78 36.75
C ARG A 441 13.84 -17.11 36.47
N GLU A 442 13.07 -17.59 37.42
CA GLU A 442 12.26 -18.79 37.38
C GLU A 442 11.07 -18.72 36.44
N GLU A 443 10.58 -17.51 36.12
CA GLU A 443 9.45 -17.27 35.22
C GLU A 443 9.88 -17.02 33.76
N ARG A 444 11.19 -16.97 33.49
CA ARG A 444 11.71 -16.67 32.15
C ARG A 444 11.66 -17.92 31.28
N ASN A 445 10.87 -17.88 30.21
CA ASN A 445 10.75 -18.97 29.25
C ASN A 445 11.93 -19.09 28.28
N GLY A 446 12.92 -18.18 28.37
CA GLY A 446 14.07 -18.13 27.50
C GLY A 446 14.86 -16.84 27.67
N ARG A 447 15.65 -16.53 26.66
CA ARG A 447 16.42 -15.30 26.61
C ARG A 447 15.60 -14.20 25.99
N VAL A 448 15.44 -13.07 26.70
CA VAL A 448 14.82 -11.88 26.12
C VAL A 448 15.60 -11.44 24.88
N MET A 449 14.88 -11.08 23.82
CA MET A 449 15.44 -10.54 22.58
C MET A 449 14.65 -9.30 22.16
N VAL A 450 15.31 -8.15 22.15
CA VAL A 450 14.80 -6.90 21.59
C VAL A 450 15.49 -6.65 20.26
N THR A 451 14.70 -6.64 19.18
CA THR A 451 15.20 -6.41 17.82
C THR A 451 14.75 -5.05 17.33
N ALA A 452 15.66 -4.12 17.14
CA ALA A 452 15.39 -2.86 16.44
C ALA A 452 15.62 -3.04 14.94
N SER A 453 14.63 -2.64 14.15
CA SER A 453 14.69 -2.65 12.68
C SER A 453 14.49 -1.23 12.18
N ALA A 454 15.48 -0.67 11.48
CA ALA A 454 15.43 0.69 10.96
C ALA A 454 15.24 0.68 9.43
N SER A 455 14.24 1.45 8.98
CA SER A 455 14.03 1.75 7.57
C SER A 455 14.59 3.13 7.23
N TYR A 456 14.89 3.34 5.95
CA TYR A 456 15.29 4.62 5.44
C TYR A 456 14.02 5.45 5.17
N PHE A 457 13.98 6.70 5.65
CA PHE A 457 12.82 7.56 5.50
C PHE A 457 12.66 8.04 4.05
N VAL A 458 11.46 7.86 3.49
CA VAL A 458 11.06 8.36 2.18
C VAL A 458 9.93 9.38 2.37
N PRO A 459 10.12 10.64 1.99
CA PRO A 459 9.04 11.64 2.01
C PRO A 459 7.99 11.29 0.96
N LYS A 460 6.78 10.97 1.39
CA LYS A 460 5.67 10.58 0.48
C LYS A 460 4.75 11.77 0.17
N PRO A 461 4.08 11.77 -1.01
CA PRO A 461 3.05 12.74 -1.37
C PRO A 461 1.96 12.87 -0.30
N PHE A 462 1.34 14.05 -0.20
CA PHE A 462 0.25 14.37 0.74
C PHE A 462 0.60 14.21 2.21
N THR A 463 1.89 14.19 2.58
CA THR A 463 2.32 14.23 3.97
C THR A 463 2.89 15.60 4.31
N PRO A 464 2.86 16.02 5.60
CA PRO A 464 3.60 17.21 6.05
C PRO A 464 5.08 17.18 5.64
N PHE A 465 5.67 16.00 5.50
CA PHE A 465 7.07 15.83 5.12
C PHE A 465 7.32 15.73 3.61
N GLN A 466 6.32 15.96 2.76
CA GLN A 466 6.48 15.90 1.30
C GLN A 466 7.51 16.89 0.73
N TRP A 467 7.85 17.95 1.46
CA TRP A 467 8.86 18.95 1.07
C TRP A 467 10.27 18.59 1.55
N ALA A 468 10.40 17.65 2.52
CA ALA A 468 11.70 17.26 3.07
C ALA A 468 12.59 16.57 2.02
N PRO A 469 13.91 16.79 2.06
CA PRO A 469 14.86 15.96 1.32
C PRO A 469 15.00 14.59 1.99
N MET A 470 15.48 13.61 1.24
CA MET A 470 16.07 12.40 1.79
C MET A 470 17.52 12.68 2.21
N ILE A 471 18.07 11.94 3.18
CA ILE A 471 19.52 11.95 3.41
C ILE A 471 20.21 11.13 2.30
N ARG A 472 21.53 11.31 2.13
CA ARG A 472 22.26 10.51 1.15
C ARG A 472 22.51 9.08 1.63
N PRO A 473 22.64 8.09 0.72
CA PRO A 473 22.85 6.68 1.11
C PRO A 473 24.07 6.48 2.02
N GLU A 474 25.15 7.21 1.74
CA GLU A 474 26.39 7.12 2.53
C GLU A 474 26.17 7.59 3.98
N GLU A 475 25.37 8.65 4.16
CA GLU A 475 25.01 9.14 5.50
C GLU A 475 24.07 8.17 6.21
N PHE A 476 23.11 7.56 5.49
CA PHE A 476 22.24 6.53 6.06
C PHE A 476 23.06 5.32 6.57
N VAL A 477 23.96 4.82 5.74
CA VAL A 477 24.84 3.69 6.10
C VAL A 477 25.73 4.05 7.29
N LYS A 478 26.31 5.26 7.29
CA LYS A 478 27.12 5.76 8.43
C LYS A 478 26.31 5.80 9.72
N ARG A 479 25.08 6.30 9.68
CA ARG A 479 24.16 6.30 10.83
C ARG A 479 23.82 4.88 11.29
N ALA A 480 23.57 3.97 10.35
CA ALA A 480 23.29 2.57 10.67
C ALA A 480 24.48 1.88 11.38
N TYR A 481 25.71 2.13 10.93
CA TYR A 481 26.91 1.62 11.62
C TYR A 481 27.07 2.25 13.00
N PHE A 482 26.82 3.55 13.17
CA PHE A 482 26.84 4.20 14.46
C PHE A 482 25.87 3.54 15.45
N VAL A 483 24.63 3.27 15.06
CA VAL A 483 23.66 2.52 15.88
C VAL A 483 24.18 1.13 16.20
N LYS A 484 24.72 0.42 15.22
CA LYS A 484 25.24 -0.94 15.40
C LYS A 484 26.39 -1.00 16.43
N ASP A 485 27.24 0.02 16.44
CA ASP A 485 28.34 0.11 17.41
C ASP A 485 27.81 0.47 18.82
N ARG A 486 26.79 1.33 18.91
CA ARG A 486 26.07 1.60 20.18
C ARG A 486 25.46 0.32 20.74
N PHE A 487 24.74 -0.47 19.93
CA PHE A 487 24.18 -1.76 20.34
C PHE A 487 25.24 -2.73 20.90
N ARG A 488 26.44 -2.74 20.32
CA ARG A 488 27.56 -3.59 20.80
C ARG A 488 28.12 -3.11 22.13
N ALA A 489 28.04 -1.81 22.39
CA ALA A 489 28.55 -1.21 23.63
C ALA A 489 27.59 -1.35 24.81
N GLU A 490 26.29 -1.67 24.55
CA GLU A 490 25.29 -1.81 25.60
C GLU A 490 25.58 -2.99 26.55
N LYS A 491 25.21 -2.86 27.81
CA LYS A 491 25.39 -3.87 28.85
C LYS A 491 24.73 -5.20 28.49
N ASN A 492 23.51 -5.13 27.98
CA ASN A 492 22.73 -6.31 27.59
C ASN A 492 22.85 -6.63 26.08
N HIS A 493 23.94 -6.21 25.41
CA HIS A 493 24.17 -6.39 23.97
C HIS A 493 23.84 -7.78 23.42
N LYS A 494 23.98 -8.82 24.24
CA LYS A 494 23.62 -10.20 23.84
C LYS A 494 22.11 -10.42 23.69
N SER A 495 21.26 -9.58 24.26
CA SER A 495 19.79 -9.58 24.15
C SER A 495 19.28 -8.57 23.14
N LEU A 496 20.17 -7.87 22.46
CA LEU A 496 19.87 -6.82 21.50
C LEU A 496 20.27 -7.25 20.08
N LYS A 497 19.43 -6.90 19.11
CA LYS A 497 19.73 -7.08 17.70
C LYS A 497 19.34 -5.81 16.94
N PHE A 498 20.22 -5.33 16.07
CA PHE A 498 19.93 -4.24 15.15
C PHE A 498 20.02 -4.71 13.70
N GLN A 499 19.07 -4.31 12.88
CA GLN A 499 19.05 -4.55 11.44
C GLN A 499 18.48 -3.34 10.71
N TYR A 500 18.86 -3.13 9.46
CA TYR A 500 18.40 -2.03 8.63
C TYR A 500 18.23 -2.48 7.17
N HIS A 501 17.45 -1.72 6.40
CA HIS A 501 17.15 -2.02 5.01
C HIS A 501 18.25 -1.47 4.08
N GLU A 502 18.34 -2.03 2.88
CA GLU A 502 19.28 -1.57 1.86
C GLU A 502 18.91 -0.18 1.34
N ALA A 503 19.93 0.67 1.14
CA ALA A 503 19.73 2.06 0.79
C ALA A 503 19.32 2.26 -0.68
N ASP A 504 19.96 1.56 -1.62
CA ASP A 504 19.78 1.80 -3.06
C ASP A 504 18.34 1.59 -3.54
N ILE A 505 17.67 0.51 -3.07
CA ILE A 505 16.26 0.23 -3.36
C ILE A 505 15.38 1.38 -2.83
N THR A 506 15.68 1.87 -1.62
CA THR A 506 14.90 2.96 -1.02
C THR A 506 15.09 4.29 -1.74
N ILE A 507 16.27 4.55 -2.31
CA ILE A 507 16.49 5.75 -3.13
C ILE A 507 15.65 5.68 -4.42
N LEU A 508 15.57 4.52 -5.05
CA LEU A 508 14.69 4.33 -6.21
C LEU A 508 13.22 4.52 -5.83
N GLU A 509 12.78 4.00 -4.68
CA GLU A 509 11.44 4.28 -4.16
C GLU A 509 11.19 5.78 -4.01
N GLY A 510 12.17 6.52 -3.47
CA GLY A 510 12.11 7.97 -3.33
C GLY A 510 12.02 8.70 -4.66
N LEU A 511 12.79 8.26 -5.66
CA LEU A 511 12.72 8.78 -7.03
C LEU A 511 11.31 8.62 -7.63
N LEU A 512 10.78 7.41 -7.57
CA LEU A 512 9.50 7.05 -8.18
C LEU A 512 8.31 7.69 -7.43
N ALA A 513 8.33 7.70 -6.10
CA ALA A 513 7.27 8.30 -5.29
C ALA A 513 7.16 9.83 -5.45
N ARG A 514 8.26 10.49 -5.79
CA ARG A 514 8.38 11.97 -5.86
C ARG A 514 8.58 12.51 -7.28
N GLY A 515 8.62 11.62 -8.25
CA GLY A 515 8.87 11.93 -9.64
C GLY A 515 7.74 12.66 -10.33
N ASP A 516 8.04 13.18 -11.51
CA ASP A 516 7.10 13.82 -12.42
C ASP A 516 6.98 13.03 -13.73
N ARG A 517 6.21 13.56 -14.69
CA ARG A 517 5.93 12.89 -15.97
C ARG A 517 7.18 12.60 -16.81
N LYS A 518 8.28 13.31 -16.61
CA LYS A 518 9.55 13.04 -17.32
C LYS A 518 10.09 11.65 -17.01
N LEU A 519 9.74 11.06 -15.86
CA LEU A 519 10.17 9.71 -15.52
C LEU A 519 9.50 8.61 -16.36
N CYS A 520 8.41 8.89 -17.09
CA CYS A 520 7.80 7.91 -17.98
C CYS A 520 8.81 7.38 -19.02
N ASP A 521 9.63 8.27 -19.60
CA ASP A 521 10.65 7.85 -20.56
C ASP A 521 11.79 7.05 -19.91
N VAL A 522 12.17 7.42 -18.69
CA VAL A 522 13.18 6.67 -17.91
C VAL A 522 12.70 5.26 -17.61
N ILE A 523 11.49 5.12 -17.07
CA ILE A 523 10.90 3.81 -16.72
C ILE A 523 10.76 2.94 -17.98
N TYR A 524 10.34 3.54 -19.10
CA TYR A 524 10.27 2.85 -20.38
C TYR A 524 11.62 2.27 -20.81
N ASP A 525 12.69 3.10 -20.77
CA ASP A 525 14.03 2.66 -21.17
C ASP A 525 14.62 1.61 -20.20
N VAL A 526 14.39 1.76 -18.90
CA VAL A 526 14.79 0.78 -17.89
C VAL A 526 14.12 -0.57 -18.17
N TYR A 527 12.82 -0.57 -18.45
CA TYR A 527 12.11 -1.80 -18.85
C TYR A 527 12.68 -2.39 -20.14
N LYS A 528 12.93 -1.57 -21.18
CA LYS A 528 13.53 -2.03 -22.45
C LYS A 528 14.97 -2.55 -22.29
N ALA A 529 15.68 -2.14 -21.23
CA ALA A 529 16.96 -2.73 -20.82
C ALA A 529 16.81 -4.10 -20.09
N GLY A 530 15.58 -4.62 -19.98
CA GLY A 530 15.29 -5.92 -19.39
C GLY A 530 15.09 -5.88 -17.87
N GLN A 531 14.84 -4.72 -17.28
CA GLN A 531 14.59 -4.58 -15.85
C GLN A 531 13.13 -4.89 -15.51
N ILE A 532 12.93 -5.83 -14.60
CA ILE A 532 11.64 -6.20 -13.98
C ILE A 532 11.89 -6.57 -12.53
N PHE A 533 10.85 -6.58 -11.70
CA PHE A 533 10.90 -6.97 -10.28
C PHE A 533 11.90 -6.16 -9.44
N ASP A 534 11.91 -4.82 -9.59
CA ASP A 534 12.78 -3.91 -8.82
C ASP A 534 12.62 -4.03 -7.30
N ALA A 535 11.46 -4.48 -6.81
CA ALA A 535 11.23 -4.75 -5.39
C ALA A 535 12.00 -5.97 -4.85
N TRP A 536 12.53 -6.82 -5.73
CA TRP A 536 13.26 -8.04 -5.39
C TRP A 536 14.76 -7.82 -5.56
N THR A 537 15.51 -7.85 -4.48
CA THR A 537 16.95 -7.51 -4.44
C THR A 537 17.76 -8.26 -5.50
N GLU A 538 17.43 -9.51 -5.78
CA GLU A 538 18.12 -10.34 -6.78
C GLU A 538 17.95 -9.86 -8.24
N PHE A 539 16.90 -9.09 -8.53
CA PHE A 539 16.62 -8.56 -9.87
C PHE A 539 16.94 -7.08 -10.01
N PHE A 540 17.07 -6.36 -8.90
CA PHE A 540 17.36 -4.94 -8.91
C PHE A 540 18.75 -4.65 -9.48
N LYS A 541 18.83 -3.81 -10.52
CA LYS A 541 20.07 -3.37 -11.16
C LYS A 541 20.11 -1.85 -11.22
N LYS A 542 20.81 -1.26 -10.26
CA LYS A 542 20.97 0.20 -10.16
C LYS A 542 21.48 0.83 -11.45
N GLU A 543 22.42 0.17 -12.14
CA GLU A 543 23.05 0.65 -13.37
C GLU A 543 22.04 0.93 -14.49
N ASN A 544 20.96 0.13 -14.62
CA ASN A 544 19.93 0.35 -15.61
C ASN A 544 19.20 1.69 -15.37
N TRP A 545 18.92 1.99 -14.11
CA TRP A 545 18.30 3.25 -13.70
C TRP A 545 19.24 4.44 -13.90
N ASP A 546 20.51 4.34 -13.47
CA ASP A 546 21.51 5.39 -13.63
C ASP A 546 21.71 5.75 -15.12
N ASN A 547 21.81 4.73 -15.99
CA ASN A 547 21.98 4.90 -17.43
C ASN A 547 20.74 5.56 -18.08
N ALA A 548 19.54 5.15 -17.69
CA ALA A 548 18.32 5.74 -18.24
C ALA A 548 18.13 7.20 -17.77
N MET A 549 18.38 7.50 -16.50
CA MET A 549 18.38 8.87 -15.99
C MET A 549 19.36 9.77 -16.76
N ALA A 550 20.60 9.31 -16.94
CA ALA A 550 21.63 10.04 -17.71
C ALA A 550 21.23 10.25 -19.17
N LYS A 551 20.64 9.24 -19.83
CA LYS A 551 20.15 9.32 -21.22
C LYS A 551 19.13 10.45 -21.40
N HIS A 552 18.25 10.65 -20.42
CA HIS A 552 17.20 11.68 -20.45
C HIS A 552 17.65 13.01 -19.83
N GLY A 553 18.91 13.13 -19.40
CA GLY A 553 19.44 14.34 -18.79
C GLY A 553 18.77 14.69 -17.46
N LEU A 554 18.26 13.67 -16.74
CA LEU A 554 17.62 13.83 -15.45
C LEU A 554 18.60 13.48 -14.32
N ASP A 555 18.48 14.23 -13.21
CA ASP A 555 19.31 14.04 -12.03
C ASP A 555 18.47 13.48 -10.87
N ILE A 556 18.90 12.37 -10.30
CA ILE A 556 18.25 11.76 -9.13
C ILE A 556 18.25 12.71 -7.92
N ASP A 557 19.27 13.57 -7.79
CA ASP A 557 19.38 14.55 -6.72
C ASP A 557 18.22 15.55 -6.75
N PHE A 558 17.75 15.91 -7.94
CA PHE A 558 16.60 16.81 -8.11
C PHE A 558 15.33 16.26 -7.48
N TYR A 559 15.10 14.94 -7.57
CA TYR A 559 13.89 14.30 -7.06
C TYR A 559 14.00 13.92 -5.58
N THR A 560 15.19 13.52 -5.11
CA THR A 560 15.37 12.87 -3.81
C THR A 560 16.00 13.77 -2.75
N TYR A 561 17.07 14.51 -3.07
CA TYR A 561 17.91 15.15 -2.05
C TYR A 561 17.78 16.67 -1.94
N ARG A 562 17.11 17.34 -2.88
CA ARG A 562 16.91 18.77 -2.75
C ARG A 562 15.80 19.13 -1.76
N ASP A 563 15.95 20.25 -1.08
CA ASP A 563 14.87 20.91 -0.38
C ASP A 563 13.83 21.42 -1.38
N ARG A 564 12.55 21.16 -1.14
CA ARG A 564 11.45 21.68 -1.95
C ARG A 564 10.81 22.87 -1.25
N SER A 565 10.55 23.92 -2.00
CA SER A 565 9.78 25.05 -1.48
C SER A 565 8.34 24.62 -1.20
N VAL A 566 7.77 25.09 -0.10
CA VAL A 566 6.34 24.86 0.21
C VAL A 566 5.39 25.51 -0.80
N ASP A 567 5.89 26.44 -1.61
CA ASP A 567 5.14 27.15 -2.65
C ASP A 567 5.37 26.57 -4.06
N GLU A 568 6.23 25.56 -4.18
CA GLU A 568 6.45 24.83 -5.42
C GLU A 568 5.18 24.05 -5.81
N ILE A 569 4.90 24.01 -7.13
CA ILE A 569 3.86 23.12 -7.67
C ILE A 569 4.43 21.70 -7.69
N LEU A 570 3.81 20.81 -6.92
CA LEU A 570 4.19 19.42 -6.84
C LEU A 570 3.42 18.59 -7.88
N PRO A 571 3.97 17.46 -8.37
CA PRO A 571 3.32 16.62 -9.38
C PRO A 571 1.92 16.13 -9.03
N TRP A 572 1.57 16.13 -7.74
CA TRP A 572 0.28 15.66 -7.21
C TRP A 572 -0.65 16.76 -6.73
N ASP A 573 -0.28 18.05 -6.86
CA ASP A 573 -1.08 19.18 -6.34
C ASP A 573 -2.47 19.35 -7.01
N PHE A 574 -2.69 18.72 -8.17
CA PHE A 574 -3.98 18.71 -8.85
C PHE A 574 -5.00 17.74 -8.23
N ILE A 575 -4.58 16.90 -7.27
CA ILE A 575 -5.45 15.93 -6.59
C ILE A 575 -5.92 16.50 -5.26
N ASP A 576 -7.25 16.55 -5.05
CA ASP A 576 -7.84 16.89 -3.76
C ASP A 576 -8.14 15.62 -2.95
N THR A 577 -7.33 15.37 -1.95
CA THR A 577 -7.50 14.25 -1.00
C THR A 577 -8.44 14.57 0.15
N GLY A 578 -8.97 15.80 0.21
CA GLY A 578 -9.67 16.34 1.39
C GLY A 578 -8.72 16.82 2.49
N VAL A 579 -7.42 16.61 2.37
CA VAL A 579 -6.41 17.17 3.27
C VAL A 579 -5.78 18.38 2.57
N THR A 580 -5.98 19.57 3.15
CA THR A 580 -5.57 20.81 2.48
C THR A 580 -4.06 21.04 2.56
N LYS A 581 -3.49 21.73 1.55
CA LYS A 581 -2.07 22.09 1.51
C LYS A 581 -1.70 23.00 2.70
N GLU A 582 -2.59 23.88 3.13
CA GLU A 582 -2.44 24.77 4.29
C GLU A 582 -2.31 23.96 5.60
N PHE A 583 -3.08 22.87 5.73
CA PHE A 583 -2.92 21.97 6.87
C PHE A 583 -1.53 21.29 6.84
N LEU A 584 -1.10 20.79 5.70
CA LEU A 584 0.21 20.15 5.56
C LEU A 584 1.35 21.14 5.85
N LYS A 585 1.27 22.39 5.39
CA LYS A 585 2.23 23.48 5.68
C LYS A 585 2.27 23.77 7.19
N ARG A 586 1.12 23.86 7.86
CA ARG A 586 1.04 24.08 9.30
C ARG A 586 1.68 22.92 10.08
N GLU A 587 1.40 21.69 9.68
CA GLU A 587 2.00 20.52 10.33
C GLU A 587 3.50 20.38 10.04
N TRP A 588 3.97 20.85 8.89
CA TRP A 588 5.40 21.00 8.62
C TRP A 588 6.05 21.99 9.59
N GLN A 589 5.46 23.16 9.79
CA GLN A 589 5.94 24.14 10.77
C GLN A 589 5.91 23.59 12.19
N ASN A 590 4.81 22.95 12.60
CA ASN A 590 4.69 22.28 13.90
C ASN A 590 5.79 21.22 14.12
N ALA A 591 6.21 20.53 13.06
CA ALA A 591 7.31 19.57 13.16
C ALA A 591 8.64 20.26 13.47
N MET A 592 8.94 21.37 12.78
CA MET A 592 10.16 22.15 13.02
C MET A 592 10.21 22.76 14.43
N GLU A 593 9.05 23.05 15.02
CA GLU A 593 8.88 23.58 16.37
C GLU A 593 8.67 22.47 17.43
N GLU A 594 8.71 21.18 17.03
CA GLU A 594 8.48 20.02 17.91
C GLU A 594 7.10 19.98 18.58
N ASN A 595 6.14 20.76 18.06
CA ASN A 595 4.77 20.85 18.55
C ASN A 595 3.99 19.58 18.23
N VAL A 596 3.19 19.10 19.18
CA VAL A 596 2.34 17.91 19.01
C VAL A 596 0.92 18.30 18.67
N THR A 597 0.35 17.67 17.65
CA THR A 597 -1.05 17.80 17.24
C THR A 597 -1.86 16.62 17.77
N PRO A 598 -2.95 16.84 18.52
CA PRO A 598 -3.77 15.77 19.09
C PRO A 598 -4.49 14.96 17.99
N ASN A 599 -4.91 13.73 18.32
CA ASN A 599 -5.67 12.89 17.41
C ASN A 599 -7.12 13.39 17.23
N CYS A 600 -7.80 12.86 16.18
CA CYS A 600 -9.13 13.33 15.78
C CYS A 600 -10.23 13.14 16.83
N ARG A 601 -10.09 12.18 17.77
CA ARG A 601 -11.06 12.00 18.87
C ARG A 601 -10.88 13.04 19.98
N MET A 602 -9.64 13.46 20.22
CA MET A 602 -9.38 14.48 21.24
C MET A 602 -9.78 15.87 20.78
N ARG A 603 -9.41 16.23 19.54
CA ARG A 603 -9.71 17.56 18.96
C ARG A 603 -9.55 17.55 17.44
N CYS A 604 -10.43 18.24 16.72
CA CYS A 604 -10.27 18.47 15.30
C CYS A 604 -9.03 19.31 14.99
N SER A 605 -8.14 18.79 14.16
CA SER A 605 -6.96 19.50 13.71
C SER A 605 -7.21 20.44 12.52
N GLY A 606 -8.44 20.45 11.97
CA GLY A 606 -8.78 21.28 10.81
C GLY A 606 -8.05 20.87 9.54
N CYS A 607 -7.93 19.56 9.28
CA CYS A 607 -7.20 19.03 8.13
C CYS A 607 -7.94 19.23 6.78
N GLY A 608 -9.25 19.47 6.79
CA GLY A 608 -10.09 19.60 5.59
C GLY A 608 -10.98 18.38 5.31
N ALA A 609 -10.65 17.17 5.82
CA ALA A 609 -11.38 15.93 5.50
C ALA A 609 -12.86 15.93 5.91
N ALA A 610 -13.29 16.88 6.75
CA ALA A 610 -14.70 17.09 7.09
C ALA A 610 -15.58 17.45 5.88
N GLN A 611 -14.99 17.89 4.75
CA GLN A 611 -15.73 18.13 3.51
C GLN A 611 -16.50 16.91 3.01
N PHE A 612 -16.00 15.70 3.31
CA PHE A 612 -16.67 14.44 2.93
C PHE A 612 -17.87 14.09 3.81
N LYS A 613 -18.13 14.83 4.89
CA LYS A 613 -19.32 14.69 5.75
C LYS A 613 -19.58 13.25 6.22
N THR A 614 -18.54 12.51 6.59
CA THR A 614 -18.63 11.12 7.05
C THR A 614 -17.59 10.79 8.13
N GLY A 615 -17.74 9.63 8.78
CA GLY A 615 -16.82 9.07 9.74
C GLY A 615 -16.66 9.92 11.01
N VAL A 616 -15.49 9.80 11.65
CA VAL A 616 -15.20 10.51 12.91
C VAL A 616 -15.29 12.04 12.83
N CYS A 617 -15.27 12.60 11.61
CA CYS A 617 -15.43 14.05 11.42
C CYS A 617 -16.85 14.54 11.71
N MET A 618 -17.84 13.65 11.70
CA MET A 618 -19.27 13.94 11.95
C MET A 618 -19.73 13.48 13.33
N ALA A 619 -18.86 12.82 14.12
CA ALA A 619 -19.20 12.43 15.48
C ALA A 619 -19.48 13.68 16.35
N GLU A 620 -20.56 13.65 17.12
CA GLU A 620 -20.83 14.66 18.14
C GLU A 620 -19.68 14.64 19.17
N ARG A 621 -19.16 15.82 19.51
CA ARG A 621 -18.01 15.99 20.39
C ARG A 621 -18.45 16.57 21.72
#